data_a59522d1704a07469abbaccb65a52c53
#
_entry.id   a59522d1704a07469abbaccb65a52c53
#
_cell.length_a   1.000
_cell.length_b   1.000
_cell.length_c   1.000
_cell.angle_alpha   90.00
_cell.angle_beta   90.00
_cell.angle_gamma   90.00
#
_symmetry.space_group_name_H-M   'P 1'
#
loop_
_entity.id
_entity.type
_entity.pdbx_description
1 polymer ?
#
loop_
_entity_poly.entity_id
_entity_poly.type
_entity_poly.pdbx_seq_one_letter_code
_entity_poly.pdbx_strand_id
1 'polypeptide(L)'
;MNTRQMLLKLSKRFPKRIAKMNHDRVGLMTGKLPEEVHKVLLCLDCDHEILSQIKEFKPDLILTHHPFIYGTRAFVLSHDPVKKALVDELDSLGIPVYSMHTNFDTGPGGMNDALAEALGLLDIQVPEKEPMMRGGRLPRPMPVEEFAKYARERLNVDYGLLIAKGKPVVESAAIIGGGGSRDWKVAKEAGYDIYISGDAPHHVRREIVLNDYNYLDMPHEIEKIFIPQMKKILLELDDSLEILTVDHEKLPKVIC
;
A
#
# COMPACT_ATOMS: atom_id res chain seq x y z
N MET A 1 -21.33 7.41 11.06
CA MET A 1 -22.08 7.08 9.81
C MET A 1 -22.49 5.61 9.78
N ASN A 2 -23.52 5.25 8.97
CA ASN A 2 -23.87 3.84 8.80
C ASN A 2 -22.75 3.05 8.12
N THR A 3 -22.28 1.98 8.76
CA THR A 3 -21.13 1.18 8.34
C THR A 3 -21.31 0.58 6.95
N ARG A 4 -22.52 0.05 6.66
CA ARG A 4 -22.82 -0.52 5.34
C ARG A 4 -22.75 0.52 4.23
N GLN A 5 -23.23 1.74 4.48
CA GLN A 5 -23.17 2.82 3.50
C GLN A 5 -21.73 3.26 3.24
N MET A 6 -20.90 3.37 4.30
CA MET A 6 -19.47 3.66 4.18
C MET A 6 -18.76 2.63 3.31
N LEU A 7 -18.91 1.35 3.64
CA LEU A 7 -18.28 0.26 2.89
C LEU A 7 -18.81 0.14 1.45
N LEU A 8 -20.07 0.49 1.18
CA LEU A 8 -20.61 0.55 -0.18
C LEU A 8 -19.95 1.68 -0.99
N LYS A 9 -19.77 2.86 -0.39
CA LYS A 9 -19.08 3.99 -1.05
C LYS A 9 -17.62 3.63 -1.35
N LEU A 10 -16.91 3.05 -0.38
CA LEU A 10 -15.54 2.54 -0.58
C LEU A 10 -15.49 1.46 -1.67
N SER A 11 -16.42 0.51 -1.67
CA SER A 11 -16.47 -0.58 -2.65
C SER A 11 -16.81 -0.11 -4.08
N LYS A 12 -17.49 1.03 -4.25
CA LYS A 12 -17.69 1.64 -5.57
C LYS A 12 -16.38 2.19 -6.14
N ARG A 13 -15.56 2.81 -5.29
CA ARG A 13 -14.26 3.38 -5.67
C ARG A 13 -13.17 2.30 -5.77
N PHE A 14 -13.21 1.32 -4.87
CA PHE A 14 -12.23 0.24 -4.71
C PHE A 14 -12.90 -1.13 -4.76
N PRO A 15 -13.34 -1.60 -5.94
CA PRO A 15 -14.15 -2.82 -6.05
C PRO A 15 -13.38 -4.08 -5.64
N LYS A 16 -13.98 -4.90 -4.77
CA LYS A 16 -13.40 -6.20 -4.36
C LYS A 16 -13.13 -7.17 -5.50
N ARG A 17 -13.78 -7.01 -6.66
CA ARG A 17 -13.52 -7.82 -7.85
C ARG A 17 -12.05 -7.73 -8.30
N ILE A 18 -11.41 -6.57 -8.10
CA ILE A 18 -10.00 -6.34 -8.44
C ILE A 18 -9.12 -7.28 -7.61
N ALA A 19 -9.32 -7.31 -6.29
CA ALA A 19 -8.58 -8.22 -5.43
C ALA A 19 -8.80 -9.69 -5.81
N LYS A 20 -10.05 -10.08 -6.14
CA LYS A 20 -10.33 -11.45 -6.61
C LYS A 20 -9.58 -11.83 -7.88
N MET A 21 -9.43 -10.89 -8.82
CA MET A 21 -8.66 -11.12 -10.06
C MET A 21 -7.17 -11.35 -9.75
N ASN A 22 -6.67 -10.76 -8.68
CA ASN A 22 -5.29 -10.92 -8.20
C ASN A 22 -5.14 -12.08 -7.18
N HIS A 23 -6.16 -12.94 -7.02
CA HIS A 23 -6.18 -14.02 -6.02
C HIS A 23 -5.95 -13.54 -4.59
N ASP A 24 -6.27 -12.27 -4.34
CA ASP A 24 -6.06 -11.60 -3.07
C ASP A 24 -7.31 -11.62 -2.19
N ARG A 25 -7.09 -11.51 -0.89
CA ARG A 25 -8.16 -11.53 0.11
C ARG A 25 -8.34 -10.14 0.73
N VAL A 26 -9.53 -9.57 0.56
CA VAL A 26 -9.90 -8.27 1.13
C VAL A 26 -11.27 -8.33 1.79
N GLY A 27 -11.56 -7.36 2.62
CA GLY A 27 -12.83 -7.24 3.32
C GLY A 27 -12.70 -7.60 4.79
N LEU A 28 -13.77 -8.12 5.37
CA LEU A 28 -13.81 -8.46 6.80
C LEU A 28 -12.88 -9.65 7.11
N MET A 29 -11.87 -9.41 7.95
CA MET A 29 -10.89 -10.41 8.39
C MET A 29 -11.35 -11.11 9.67
N THR A 30 -11.87 -10.35 10.64
CA THR A 30 -12.37 -10.86 11.91
C THR A 30 -13.48 -9.97 12.47
N GLY A 31 -14.22 -10.48 13.45
CA GLY A 31 -15.30 -9.77 14.14
C GLY A 31 -16.58 -9.65 13.32
N LYS A 32 -17.48 -8.79 13.79
CA LYS A 32 -18.77 -8.47 13.18
C LYS A 32 -18.88 -6.96 13.01
N LEU A 33 -19.21 -6.51 11.80
CA LEU A 33 -19.39 -5.09 11.52
C LEU A 33 -20.50 -4.48 12.37
N PRO A 34 -20.26 -3.34 13.03
CA PRO A 34 -21.29 -2.60 13.75
C PRO A 34 -22.30 -1.98 12.77
N GLU A 35 -23.46 -1.60 13.25
CA GLU A 35 -24.47 -0.88 12.45
C GLU A 35 -23.98 0.52 12.09
N GLU A 36 -23.39 1.21 13.05
CA GLU A 36 -22.78 2.53 12.87
C GLU A 36 -21.30 2.52 13.26
N VAL A 37 -20.53 3.38 12.61
CA VAL A 37 -19.13 3.61 12.90
C VAL A 37 -18.90 5.09 13.19
N HIS A 38 -18.23 5.38 14.31
CA HIS A 38 -17.82 6.71 14.75
C HIS A 38 -16.30 6.80 14.93
N LYS A 39 -15.67 5.70 15.36
CA LYS A 39 -14.24 5.60 15.61
C LYS A 39 -13.59 4.59 14.69
N VAL A 40 -12.61 5.04 13.92
CA VAL A 40 -11.85 4.19 13.00
C VAL A 40 -10.37 4.24 13.36
N LEU A 41 -9.73 3.08 13.46
CA LEU A 41 -8.27 2.98 13.55
C LEU A 41 -7.73 2.60 12.17
N LEU A 42 -6.73 3.35 11.69
CA LEU A 42 -6.04 3.09 10.42
C LEU A 42 -4.60 2.67 10.69
N CYS A 43 -4.18 1.56 10.10
CA CYS A 43 -2.79 1.09 10.11
C CYS A 43 -2.48 0.33 8.82
N LEU A 44 -1.20 0.12 8.52
CA LEU A 44 -0.78 -0.72 7.41
C LEU A 44 -1.04 -2.18 7.77
N ASP A 45 -0.47 -2.64 8.88
CA ASP A 45 -0.66 -3.96 9.45
C ASP A 45 -1.43 -3.91 10.79
N CYS A 46 -2.19 -4.97 11.07
CA CYS A 46 -2.82 -5.15 12.39
C CYS A 46 -2.15 -6.32 13.11
N ASP A 47 -1.41 -6.02 14.15
CA ASP A 47 -0.66 -7.00 14.94
C ASP A 47 -0.72 -6.72 16.45
N HIS A 48 0.07 -7.45 17.24
CA HIS A 48 0.11 -7.32 18.70
C HIS A 48 0.73 -6.00 19.19
N GLU A 49 1.56 -5.32 18.39
CA GLU A 49 2.24 -4.08 18.80
C GLU A 49 1.23 -2.94 18.99
N ILE A 50 0.12 -2.96 18.26
CA ILE A 50 -0.91 -1.91 18.34
C ILE A 50 -2.07 -2.22 19.31
N LEU A 51 -2.04 -3.35 20.00
CA LEU A 51 -3.13 -3.75 20.94
C LEU A 51 -3.38 -2.75 22.07
N SER A 52 -2.34 -2.08 22.56
CA SER A 52 -2.49 -1.04 23.59
C SER A 52 -3.30 0.15 23.06
N GLN A 53 -3.00 0.63 21.87
CA GLN A 53 -3.73 1.71 21.20
C GLN A 53 -5.17 1.30 20.88
N ILE A 54 -5.39 0.05 20.45
CA ILE A 54 -6.74 -0.49 20.20
C ILE A 54 -7.56 -0.47 21.49
N LYS A 55 -7.02 -0.94 22.61
CA LYS A 55 -7.70 -0.98 23.92
C LYS A 55 -8.01 0.40 24.48
N GLU A 56 -7.11 1.36 24.29
CA GLU A 56 -7.30 2.74 24.73
C GLU A 56 -8.31 3.47 23.87
N PHE A 57 -8.16 3.43 22.55
CA PHE A 57 -9.00 4.16 21.61
C PHE A 57 -10.38 3.53 21.46
N LYS A 58 -10.49 2.19 21.55
CA LYS A 58 -11.73 1.39 21.37
C LYS A 58 -12.42 1.72 20.04
N PRO A 59 -11.78 1.44 18.90
CA PRO A 59 -12.38 1.71 17.60
C PRO A 59 -13.60 0.83 17.35
N ASP A 60 -14.58 1.37 16.63
CA ASP A 60 -15.72 0.59 16.11
C ASP A 60 -15.28 -0.29 14.92
N LEU A 61 -14.20 0.12 14.23
CA LEU A 61 -13.66 -0.58 13.08
C LEU A 61 -12.16 -0.29 12.95
N ILE A 62 -11.37 -1.34 12.69
CA ILE A 62 -10.00 -1.22 12.23
C ILE A 62 -9.99 -1.40 10.71
N LEU A 63 -9.42 -0.43 9.97
CA LEU A 63 -9.14 -0.54 8.55
C LEU A 63 -7.63 -0.70 8.35
N THR A 64 -7.25 -1.80 7.71
CA THR A 64 -5.86 -2.09 7.37
C THR A 64 -5.66 -2.10 5.86
N HIS A 65 -4.43 -1.90 5.42
CA HIS A 65 -4.03 -2.21 4.06
C HIS A 65 -3.83 -3.72 3.93
N HIS A 66 -2.88 -4.28 4.64
CA HIS A 66 -2.59 -5.70 4.56
C HIS A 66 -3.65 -6.58 5.21
N PRO A 67 -4.07 -7.66 4.53
CA PRO A 67 -4.89 -8.68 5.15
C PRO A 67 -4.02 -9.59 6.02
N PHE A 68 -4.21 -9.58 7.34
CA PHE A 68 -3.43 -10.43 8.23
C PHE A 68 -3.85 -11.91 8.21
N ILE A 69 -4.93 -12.24 7.49
CA ILE A 69 -5.38 -13.63 7.24
C ILE A 69 -5.31 -13.93 5.75
N TYR A 70 -4.23 -14.57 5.30
CA TYR A 70 -4.09 -15.10 3.96
C TYR A 70 -4.54 -16.57 3.92
N GLY A 71 -5.39 -16.92 2.97
CA GLY A 71 -5.99 -18.25 2.89
C GLY A 71 -7.30 -18.38 3.67
N THR A 72 -7.68 -19.60 4.06
CA THR A 72 -8.88 -19.79 4.89
C THR A 72 -8.59 -19.47 6.35
N ARG A 73 -9.54 -18.80 7.02
CA ARG A 73 -9.39 -18.46 8.45
C ARG A 73 -9.05 -19.70 9.29
N ALA A 74 -9.76 -20.82 9.06
CA ALA A 74 -9.54 -22.06 9.81
C ALA A 74 -8.10 -22.58 9.67
N PHE A 75 -7.57 -22.59 8.45
CA PHE A 75 -6.20 -23.02 8.20
C PHE A 75 -5.19 -22.09 8.90
N VAL A 76 -5.29 -20.79 8.68
CA VAL A 76 -4.33 -19.82 9.26
C VAL A 76 -4.32 -19.90 10.79
N LEU A 77 -5.51 -19.89 11.43
CA LEU A 77 -5.58 -19.91 12.89
C LEU A 77 -5.16 -21.24 13.51
N SER A 78 -5.19 -22.35 12.76
CA SER A 78 -4.70 -23.64 13.24
C SER A 78 -3.17 -23.79 13.12
N HIS A 79 -2.49 -23.01 12.27
CA HIS A 79 -1.06 -23.11 11.99
C HIS A 79 -0.24 -21.94 12.53
N ASP A 80 -0.91 -20.81 12.85
CA ASP A 80 -0.26 -19.60 13.39
C ASP A 80 -0.86 -19.24 14.75
N PRO A 81 -0.24 -19.68 15.86
CA PRO A 81 -0.74 -19.38 17.20
C PRO A 81 -0.69 -17.90 17.56
N VAL A 82 0.23 -17.11 16.95
CA VAL A 82 0.35 -15.67 17.19
C VAL A 82 -0.86 -14.96 16.57
N LYS A 83 -1.19 -15.25 15.31
CA LYS A 83 -2.39 -14.71 14.67
C LYS A 83 -3.67 -15.16 15.35
N LYS A 84 -3.70 -16.41 15.83
CA LYS A 84 -4.85 -16.91 16.60
C LYS A 84 -5.07 -16.10 17.87
N ALA A 85 -4.02 -15.85 18.65
CA ALA A 85 -4.12 -15.06 19.88
C ALA A 85 -4.61 -13.64 19.61
N LEU A 86 -4.12 -12.98 18.54
CA LEU A 86 -4.60 -11.67 18.12
C LEU A 86 -6.09 -11.68 17.76
N VAL A 87 -6.52 -12.67 16.99
CA VAL A 87 -7.93 -12.80 16.59
C VAL A 87 -8.83 -13.04 17.81
N ASP A 88 -8.43 -13.95 18.71
CA ASP A 88 -9.15 -14.24 19.95
C ASP A 88 -9.32 -12.97 20.81
N GLU A 89 -8.27 -12.14 20.91
CA GLU A 89 -8.30 -10.88 21.64
C GLU A 89 -9.25 -9.86 20.97
N LEU A 90 -9.14 -9.66 19.65
CA LEU A 90 -10.02 -8.76 18.90
C LEU A 90 -11.49 -9.19 18.96
N ASP A 91 -11.75 -10.50 18.84
CA ASP A 91 -13.09 -11.07 18.96
C ASP A 91 -13.65 -10.85 20.39
N SER A 92 -12.81 -10.98 21.45
CA SER A 92 -13.20 -10.72 22.84
C SER A 92 -13.56 -9.24 23.09
N LEU A 93 -12.87 -8.33 22.39
CA LEU A 93 -13.13 -6.89 22.43
C LEU A 93 -14.32 -6.47 21.54
N GLY A 94 -14.82 -7.38 20.68
CA GLY A 94 -15.87 -7.08 19.72
C GLY A 94 -15.42 -6.13 18.59
N ILE A 95 -14.13 -6.02 18.32
CA ILE A 95 -13.57 -5.07 17.35
C ILE A 95 -13.30 -5.77 16.01
N PRO A 96 -14.01 -5.40 14.93
CA PRO A 96 -13.80 -5.97 13.60
C PRO A 96 -12.57 -5.35 12.90
N VAL A 97 -11.89 -6.17 12.09
CA VAL A 97 -10.82 -5.74 11.18
C VAL A 97 -11.26 -5.95 9.74
N TYR A 98 -11.12 -4.91 8.93
CA TYR A 98 -11.43 -4.90 7.52
C TYR A 98 -10.23 -4.44 6.71
N SER A 99 -9.80 -5.24 5.72
CA SER A 99 -8.60 -4.96 4.92
C SER A 99 -8.97 -4.53 3.50
N MET A 100 -8.20 -3.57 2.97
CA MET A 100 -8.27 -3.07 1.60
C MET A 100 -6.86 -3.05 1.02
N HIS A 101 -6.55 -4.03 0.18
CA HIS A 101 -5.22 -4.33 -0.36
C HIS A 101 -5.17 -4.02 -1.87
N THR A 102 -4.94 -4.98 -2.74
CA THR A 102 -4.81 -4.76 -4.19
C THR A 102 -5.98 -4.00 -4.85
N ASN A 103 -7.16 -4.05 -4.28
CA ASN A 103 -8.28 -3.21 -4.73
C ASN A 103 -8.07 -1.72 -4.42
N PHE A 104 -7.40 -1.40 -3.31
CA PHE A 104 -7.01 -0.03 -2.98
C PHE A 104 -5.81 0.42 -3.81
N ASP A 105 -4.86 -0.46 -4.09
CA ASP A 105 -3.69 -0.16 -4.92
C ASP A 105 -4.09 0.26 -6.33
N THR A 106 -5.09 -0.43 -6.88
CA THR A 106 -5.54 -0.24 -8.26
C THR A 106 -6.56 0.88 -8.41
N GLY A 107 -7.42 1.08 -7.41
CA GLY A 107 -8.57 1.97 -7.52
C GLY A 107 -8.19 3.46 -7.58
N PRO A 108 -9.03 4.29 -8.23
CA PRO A 108 -8.72 5.71 -8.43
C PRO A 108 -8.63 6.47 -7.10
N GLY A 109 -7.52 7.21 -6.95
CA GLY A 109 -7.16 7.93 -5.72
C GLY A 109 -6.79 6.99 -4.57
N GLY A 110 -6.36 5.77 -4.87
CA GLY A 110 -5.86 4.81 -3.91
C GLY A 110 -4.35 4.91 -3.70
N MET A 111 -3.72 3.77 -3.37
CA MET A 111 -2.31 3.69 -3.00
C MET A 111 -1.38 4.25 -4.07
N ASN A 112 -1.45 3.69 -5.27
CA ASN A 112 -0.51 4.06 -6.33
C ASN A 112 -0.73 5.48 -6.88
N ASP A 113 -1.95 6.00 -6.85
CA ASP A 113 -2.18 7.42 -7.13
C ASP A 113 -1.51 8.31 -6.08
N ALA A 114 -1.65 7.97 -4.79
CA ALA A 114 -1.03 8.72 -3.70
C ALA A 114 0.52 8.67 -3.77
N LEU A 115 1.11 7.53 -4.12
CA LEU A 115 2.55 7.40 -4.32
C LEU A 115 3.05 8.25 -5.50
N ALA A 116 2.34 8.22 -6.63
CA ALA A 116 2.67 9.04 -7.80
C ALA A 116 2.55 10.55 -7.51
N GLU A 117 1.50 10.95 -6.79
CA GLU A 117 1.31 12.33 -6.32
C GLU A 117 2.42 12.74 -5.33
N ALA A 118 2.80 11.88 -4.40
CA ALA A 118 3.91 12.12 -3.46
C ALA A 118 5.23 12.35 -4.18
N LEU A 119 5.50 11.61 -5.26
CA LEU A 119 6.65 11.82 -6.14
C LEU A 119 6.55 13.12 -6.97
N GLY A 120 5.40 13.78 -6.97
CA GLY A 120 5.16 14.98 -7.78
C GLY A 120 5.07 14.69 -9.27
N LEU A 121 4.66 13.48 -9.68
CA LEU A 121 4.52 13.16 -11.09
C LEU A 121 3.40 14.00 -11.73
N LEU A 122 3.68 14.47 -12.94
CA LEU A 122 2.76 15.25 -13.77
C LEU A 122 2.14 14.33 -14.83
N ASP A 123 0.92 14.67 -15.27
CA ASP A 123 0.18 13.95 -16.31
C ASP A 123 0.09 12.44 -16.01
N ILE A 124 -0.27 12.11 -14.76
CA ILE A 124 -0.33 10.73 -14.28
C ILE A 124 -1.29 9.91 -15.14
N GLN A 125 -0.80 8.76 -15.63
CA GLN A 125 -1.54 7.81 -16.43
C GLN A 125 -1.42 6.40 -15.87
N VAL A 126 -2.39 5.56 -16.26
CA VAL A 126 -2.42 4.13 -15.94
C VAL A 126 -2.07 3.39 -17.23
N PRO A 127 -0.94 2.66 -17.30
CA PRO A 127 -0.63 1.82 -18.46
C PRO A 127 -1.70 0.74 -18.67
N GLU A 128 -2.10 0.53 -19.92
CA GLU A 128 -3.19 -0.41 -20.28
C GLU A 128 -2.94 -1.84 -19.79
N LYS A 129 -1.67 -2.27 -19.81
CA LYS A 129 -1.26 -3.64 -19.46
C LYS A 129 -1.16 -3.88 -17.95
N GLU A 130 -1.09 -2.82 -17.13
CA GLU A 130 -0.95 -2.94 -15.67
C GLU A 130 -1.77 -1.89 -14.92
N PRO A 131 -3.00 -2.23 -14.54
CA PRO A 131 -3.92 -1.27 -13.91
C PRO A 131 -3.50 -0.77 -12.53
N MET A 132 -2.57 -1.44 -11.83
CA MET A 132 -2.00 -0.95 -10.58
C MET A 132 -0.95 0.16 -10.80
N MET A 133 -0.24 0.13 -11.93
CA MET A 133 0.84 1.06 -12.21
C MET A 133 0.33 2.49 -12.38
N ARG A 134 1.11 3.44 -11.86
CA ARG A 134 0.97 4.87 -12.17
C ARG A 134 2.27 5.36 -12.76
N GLY A 135 2.20 6.04 -13.89
CA GLY A 135 3.37 6.63 -14.53
C GLY A 135 3.10 8.06 -14.96
N GLY A 136 4.13 8.89 -14.99
CA GLY A 136 4.02 10.28 -15.36
C GLY A 136 5.36 10.94 -15.61
N ARG A 137 5.33 12.21 -16.00
CA ARG A 137 6.53 13.03 -16.19
C ARG A 137 7.04 13.55 -14.85
N LEU A 138 8.34 13.67 -14.71
CA LEU A 138 8.94 14.36 -13.57
C LEU A 138 8.69 15.88 -13.69
N PRO A 139 8.67 16.61 -12.57
CA PRO A 139 8.58 18.09 -12.57
C PRO A 139 9.71 18.76 -13.37
N ARG A 140 10.88 18.11 -13.41
CA ARG A 140 12.04 18.48 -14.21
C ARG A 140 12.90 17.25 -14.50
N PRO A 141 13.71 17.24 -15.57
CA PRO A 141 14.73 16.22 -15.77
C PRO A 141 15.70 16.17 -14.59
N MET A 142 16.11 14.96 -14.17
CA MET A 142 17.08 14.76 -13.08
C MET A 142 18.09 13.68 -13.44
N PRO A 143 19.38 13.82 -13.06
CA PRO A 143 20.28 12.67 -13.00
C PRO A 143 19.67 11.54 -12.18
N VAL A 144 19.85 10.28 -12.61
CA VAL A 144 19.17 9.14 -12.01
C VAL A 144 19.47 8.97 -10.51
N GLU A 145 20.69 9.26 -10.08
CA GLU A 145 21.08 9.24 -8.66
C GLU A 145 20.42 10.38 -7.85
N GLU A 146 20.25 11.55 -8.47
CA GLU A 146 19.53 12.67 -7.86
C GLU A 146 18.05 12.31 -7.70
N PHE A 147 17.45 11.73 -8.73
CA PHE A 147 16.07 11.26 -8.67
C PHE A 147 15.86 10.20 -7.58
N ALA A 148 16.80 9.25 -7.43
CA ALA A 148 16.70 8.23 -6.38
C ALA A 148 16.68 8.84 -4.98
N LYS A 149 17.51 9.87 -4.72
CA LYS A 149 17.51 10.61 -3.45
C LYS A 149 16.19 11.39 -3.27
N TYR A 150 15.77 12.09 -4.31
CA TYR A 150 14.50 12.81 -4.33
C TYR A 150 13.31 11.89 -4.02
N ALA A 151 13.23 10.74 -4.70
CA ALA A 151 12.14 9.77 -4.48
C ALA A 151 12.13 9.23 -3.05
N ARG A 152 13.30 8.89 -2.49
CA ARG A 152 13.46 8.47 -1.10
C ARG A 152 12.91 9.51 -0.12
N GLU A 153 13.27 10.78 -0.31
CA GLU A 153 12.81 11.88 0.54
C GLU A 153 11.30 12.10 0.41
N ARG A 154 10.77 12.07 -0.83
CA ARG A 154 9.36 12.25 -1.10
C ARG A 154 8.47 11.13 -0.56
N LEU A 155 8.98 9.90 -0.56
CA LEU A 155 8.29 8.72 -0.03
C LEU A 155 8.56 8.49 1.47
N ASN A 156 9.38 9.36 2.09
CA ASN A 156 9.69 9.37 3.52
C ASN A 156 10.20 8.01 4.02
N VAL A 157 11.27 7.52 3.37
CA VAL A 157 11.97 6.28 3.75
C VAL A 157 13.48 6.52 3.85
N ASP A 158 14.17 5.69 4.64
CA ASP A 158 15.59 5.91 4.97
C ASP A 158 16.54 5.38 3.90
N TYR A 159 16.11 4.41 3.08
CA TYR A 159 16.94 3.77 2.07
C TYR A 159 16.16 3.38 0.82
N GLY A 160 16.91 3.03 -0.22
CA GLY A 160 16.47 2.42 -1.46
C GLY A 160 17.67 1.86 -2.21
N LEU A 161 17.47 0.90 -3.08
CA LEU A 161 18.54 0.29 -3.90
C LEU A 161 18.35 0.70 -5.35
N LEU A 162 19.33 1.41 -5.91
CA LEU A 162 19.25 1.90 -7.28
C LEU A 162 19.98 0.98 -8.26
N ILE A 163 19.33 0.59 -9.34
CA ILE A 163 19.92 0.05 -10.55
C ILE A 163 19.93 1.18 -11.59
N ALA A 164 21.11 1.76 -11.83
CA ALA A 164 21.32 2.83 -12.81
C ALA A 164 21.97 2.25 -14.08
N LYS A 165 21.17 1.61 -14.93
CA LYS A 165 21.63 0.96 -16.17
C LYS A 165 20.94 1.50 -17.43
N GLY A 166 19.92 2.33 -17.26
CA GLY A 166 19.22 2.99 -18.35
C GLY A 166 19.77 4.39 -18.67
N LYS A 167 18.88 5.32 -18.98
CA LYS A 167 19.24 6.71 -19.23
C LYS A 167 19.91 7.36 -18.01
N PRO A 168 20.99 8.12 -18.19
CA PRO A 168 21.67 8.82 -17.07
C PRO A 168 20.82 9.98 -16.51
N VAL A 169 19.94 10.55 -17.31
CA VAL A 169 18.97 11.57 -16.91
C VAL A 169 17.57 11.02 -17.15
N VAL A 170 16.69 11.09 -16.15
CA VAL A 170 15.31 10.62 -16.21
C VAL A 170 14.34 11.81 -16.25
N GLU A 171 13.32 11.70 -17.09
CA GLU A 171 12.27 12.69 -17.31
C GLU A 171 10.88 12.15 -16.97
N SER A 172 10.78 10.83 -16.82
CA SER A 172 9.54 10.12 -16.51
C SER A 172 9.78 8.95 -15.57
N ALA A 173 8.79 8.64 -14.73
CA ALA A 173 8.83 7.50 -13.82
C ALA A 173 7.50 6.77 -13.78
N ALA A 174 7.56 5.49 -13.47
CA ALA A 174 6.39 4.69 -13.12
C ALA A 174 6.58 4.04 -11.75
N ILE A 175 5.47 3.80 -11.02
CA ILE A 175 5.49 3.24 -9.68
C ILE A 175 4.37 2.24 -9.46
N ILE A 176 4.69 1.17 -8.74
CA ILE A 176 3.76 0.30 -8.01
C ILE A 176 4.35 0.12 -6.61
N GLY A 177 3.59 0.44 -5.56
CA GLY A 177 3.97 0.20 -4.17
C GLY A 177 4.12 -1.29 -3.86
N GLY A 178 4.86 -1.60 -2.77
CA GLY A 178 5.07 -2.97 -2.33
C GLY A 178 5.76 -3.88 -3.35
N GLY A 179 5.29 -5.10 -3.48
CA GLY A 179 5.95 -6.18 -4.23
C GLY A 179 5.77 -6.20 -5.76
N GLY A 180 5.60 -5.04 -6.41
CA GLY A 180 5.36 -4.92 -7.86
C GLY A 180 6.58 -5.05 -8.78
N SER A 181 7.73 -5.51 -8.27
CA SER A 181 9.01 -5.48 -9.00
C SER A 181 9.01 -6.22 -10.34
N ARG A 182 8.12 -7.20 -10.56
CA ARG A 182 8.05 -7.99 -11.80
C ARG A 182 7.47 -7.22 -12.98
N ASP A 183 6.77 -6.11 -12.73
CA ASP A 183 6.08 -5.30 -13.74
C ASP A 183 6.98 -4.26 -14.40
N TRP A 184 8.28 -4.28 -14.10
CA TRP A 184 9.28 -3.40 -14.73
C TRP A 184 9.25 -3.43 -16.25
N LYS A 185 8.90 -4.59 -16.85
CA LYS A 185 8.79 -4.73 -18.32
C LYS A 185 7.68 -3.85 -18.89
N VAL A 186 6.54 -3.80 -18.19
CA VAL A 186 5.42 -2.94 -18.59
C VAL A 186 5.81 -1.46 -18.52
N ALA A 187 6.50 -1.06 -17.44
CA ALA A 187 7.00 0.31 -17.31
C ALA A 187 7.97 0.68 -18.44
N LYS A 188 8.92 -0.21 -18.77
CA LYS A 188 9.86 -0.02 -19.89
C LYS A 188 9.16 0.04 -21.24
N GLU A 189 8.23 -0.86 -21.52
CA GLU A 189 7.45 -0.89 -22.76
C GLU A 189 6.56 0.35 -22.92
N ALA A 190 6.04 0.88 -21.83
CA ALA A 190 5.29 2.13 -21.79
C ALA A 190 6.16 3.39 -21.98
N GLY A 191 7.50 3.23 -22.00
CA GLY A 191 8.46 4.31 -22.31
C GLY A 191 8.91 5.12 -21.10
N TYR A 192 8.64 4.68 -19.86
CA TYR A 192 9.13 5.36 -18.66
C TYR A 192 10.63 5.13 -18.47
N ASP A 193 11.35 6.15 -18.03
CA ASP A 193 12.82 6.13 -17.91
C ASP A 193 13.31 5.37 -16.67
N ILE A 194 12.48 5.27 -15.63
CA ILE A 194 12.74 4.53 -14.40
C ILE A 194 11.46 3.93 -13.85
N TYR A 195 11.57 2.74 -13.27
CA TYR A 195 10.49 2.10 -12.53
C TYR A 195 10.81 1.99 -11.06
N ILE A 196 9.82 2.24 -10.21
CA ILE A 196 9.91 2.23 -8.75
C ILE A 196 8.96 1.16 -8.22
N SER A 197 9.47 0.29 -7.36
CA SER A 197 8.68 -0.69 -6.62
C SER A 197 9.49 -1.23 -5.45
N GLY A 198 9.01 -2.24 -4.74
CA GLY A 198 9.74 -2.92 -3.67
C GLY A 198 9.95 -4.40 -3.91
N ASP A 199 10.62 -5.04 -2.96
CA ASP A 199 10.77 -6.50 -2.84
C ASP A 199 11.34 -7.19 -4.09
N ALA A 200 12.29 -6.55 -4.77
CA ALA A 200 12.84 -7.12 -5.99
C ALA A 200 13.72 -8.36 -5.71
N PRO A 201 13.31 -9.57 -6.12
CA PRO A 201 14.14 -10.76 -6.02
C PRO A 201 15.42 -10.62 -6.86
N HIS A 202 16.48 -11.32 -6.46
CA HIS A 202 17.76 -11.25 -7.15
C HIS A 202 17.66 -11.47 -8.67
N HIS A 203 16.86 -12.44 -9.13
CA HIS A 203 16.72 -12.73 -10.56
C HIS A 203 16.04 -11.56 -11.31
N VAL A 204 15.05 -10.89 -10.71
CA VAL A 204 14.40 -9.70 -11.31
C VAL A 204 15.41 -8.57 -11.44
N ARG A 205 16.20 -8.28 -10.40
CA ARG A 205 17.29 -7.28 -10.47
C ARG A 205 18.29 -7.60 -11.58
N ARG A 206 18.65 -8.88 -11.74
CA ARG A 206 19.55 -9.31 -12.84
C ARG A 206 18.91 -9.11 -14.22
N GLU A 207 17.63 -9.41 -14.39
CA GLU A 207 16.91 -9.14 -15.65
C GLU A 207 16.92 -7.65 -15.98
N ILE A 208 16.63 -6.77 -15.02
CA ILE A 208 16.63 -5.32 -15.19
C ILE A 208 18.02 -4.82 -15.65
N VAL A 209 19.09 -5.27 -14.99
CA VAL A 209 20.49 -4.95 -15.36
C VAL A 209 20.79 -5.37 -16.80
N LEU A 210 20.39 -6.59 -17.19
CA LEU A 210 20.66 -7.15 -18.53
C LEU A 210 19.81 -6.47 -19.65
N ASN A 211 18.80 -5.72 -19.26
CA ASN A 211 17.94 -4.98 -20.19
C ASN A 211 18.24 -3.48 -20.20
N ASP A 212 19.35 -3.03 -19.62
CA ASP A 212 19.78 -1.63 -19.61
C ASP A 212 18.65 -0.68 -19.19
N TYR A 213 18.05 -0.97 -18.00
CA TYR A 213 16.92 -0.19 -17.49
C TYR A 213 17.18 0.33 -16.08
N ASN A 214 16.61 1.48 -15.75
CA ASN A 214 16.69 2.06 -14.41
C ASN A 214 15.58 1.52 -13.52
N TYR A 215 15.94 1.13 -12.31
CA TYR A 215 15.00 0.63 -11.32
C TYR A 215 15.38 1.09 -9.92
N LEU A 216 14.40 1.51 -9.15
CA LEU A 216 14.56 1.90 -7.76
C LEU A 216 13.75 0.95 -6.87
N ASP A 217 14.46 0.09 -6.14
CA ASP A 217 13.91 -0.85 -5.16
C ASP A 217 13.74 -0.13 -3.83
N MET A 218 12.52 0.22 -3.50
CA MET A 218 12.16 0.92 -2.27
C MET A 218 11.72 -0.06 -1.19
N PRO A 219 11.82 0.30 0.10
CA PRO A 219 11.20 -0.48 1.16
C PRO A 219 9.71 -0.68 0.92
N HIS A 220 9.18 -1.85 1.27
CA HIS A 220 7.74 -2.16 1.17
C HIS A 220 6.90 -1.12 1.94
N GLU A 221 7.45 -0.61 3.01
CA GLU A 221 6.84 0.35 3.93
C GLU A 221 6.52 1.73 3.30
N ILE A 222 6.85 1.98 2.02
CA ILE A 222 6.30 3.13 1.28
C ILE A 222 4.77 3.06 1.23
N GLU A 223 4.18 1.88 1.38
CA GLU A 223 2.74 1.65 1.43
C GLU A 223 2.06 2.26 2.67
N LYS A 224 2.83 2.70 3.69
CA LYS A 224 2.29 3.48 4.82
C LYS A 224 1.55 4.76 4.39
N ILE A 225 1.72 5.19 3.14
CA ILE A 225 0.91 6.26 2.52
C ILE A 225 -0.58 5.91 2.48
N PHE A 226 -0.94 4.63 2.61
CA PHE A 226 -2.32 4.18 2.84
C PHE A 226 -2.99 4.94 3.98
N ILE A 227 -2.27 5.13 5.08
CA ILE A 227 -2.81 5.71 6.31
C ILE A 227 -3.34 7.13 6.08
N PRO A 228 -2.53 8.11 5.63
CA PRO A 228 -3.02 9.46 5.37
C PRO A 228 -4.01 9.52 4.20
N GLN A 229 -3.84 8.70 3.17
CA GLN A 229 -4.74 8.67 2.02
C GLN A 229 -6.12 8.13 2.38
N MET A 230 -6.20 7.03 3.13
CA MET A 230 -7.47 6.48 3.59
C MET A 230 -8.15 7.42 4.59
N LYS A 231 -7.39 8.07 5.49
CA LYS A 231 -7.93 9.09 6.39
C LYS A 231 -8.61 10.22 5.62
N LYS A 232 -7.96 10.75 4.59
CA LYS A 232 -8.54 11.78 3.72
C LYS A 232 -9.85 11.30 3.10
N ILE A 233 -9.87 10.10 2.53
CA ILE A 233 -11.06 9.52 1.89
C ILE A 233 -12.21 9.34 2.88
N LEU A 234 -11.93 8.87 4.09
CA LEU A 234 -12.96 8.68 5.12
C LEU A 234 -13.56 10.00 5.58
N LEU A 235 -12.75 11.04 5.79
CA LEU A 235 -13.21 12.37 6.17
C LEU A 235 -13.99 13.06 5.04
N GLU A 236 -13.69 12.75 3.76
CA GLU A 236 -14.54 13.17 2.62
C GLU A 236 -15.93 12.50 2.64
N LEU A 237 -16.03 11.28 3.23
CA LEU A 237 -17.32 10.56 3.36
C LEU A 237 -18.13 11.02 4.57
N ASP A 238 -17.46 11.31 5.68
CA ASP A 238 -18.05 11.78 6.94
C ASP A 238 -16.97 12.45 7.81
N ASP A 239 -17.03 13.77 7.90
CA ASP A 239 -16.06 14.60 8.64
C ASP A 239 -16.20 14.49 10.17
N SER A 240 -17.29 13.87 10.65
CA SER A 240 -17.53 13.60 12.07
C SER A 240 -16.80 12.34 12.60
N LEU A 241 -16.15 11.56 11.73
CA LEU A 241 -15.40 10.37 12.14
C LEU A 241 -14.18 10.73 12.99
N GLU A 242 -14.06 10.10 14.15
CA GLU A 242 -12.84 10.13 14.95
C GLU A 242 -11.86 9.07 14.42
N ILE A 243 -10.71 9.51 13.90
CA ILE A 243 -9.76 8.61 13.23
C ILE A 243 -8.41 8.63 13.95
N LEU A 244 -8.07 7.49 14.55
CA LEU A 244 -6.72 7.23 15.04
C LEU A 244 -5.88 6.62 13.91
N THR A 245 -4.75 7.24 13.62
CA THR A 245 -3.75 6.71 12.68
C THR A 245 -2.59 6.12 13.44
N VAL A 246 -2.22 4.88 13.12
CA VAL A 246 -1.09 4.18 13.75
C VAL A 246 -0.10 3.78 12.66
N ASP A 247 1.07 4.41 12.66
CA ASP A 247 2.24 4.03 11.86
C ASP A 247 3.26 3.41 12.84
N HIS A 248 3.36 2.09 12.86
CA HIS A 248 4.26 1.34 13.73
C HIS A 248 5.29 0.55 12.94
N GLU A 249 5.32 0.75 11.62
CA GLU A 249 6.27 0.10 10.73
C GLU A 249 7.70 0.50 11.08
N LYS A 250 8.56 -0.51 11.24
CA LYS A 250 9.97 -0.31 11.57
C LYS A 250 10.82 -0.71 10.38
N LEU A 251 11.37 0.28 9.71
CA LEU A 251 12.34 0.04 8.65
C LEU A 251 13.56 -0.73 9.18
N PRO A 252 14.10 -1.68 8.39
CA PRO A 252 15.37 -2.31 8.70
C PRO A 252 16.48 -1.27 8.81
N LYS A 253 17.41 -1.48 9.75
CA LYS A 253 18.59 -0.62 9.86
C LYS A 253 19.55 -0.86 8.70
N VAL A 254 19.95 0.22 8.04
CA VAL A 254 21.02 0.15 7.04
C VAL A 254 22.34 -0.06 7.77
N ILE A 255 23.08 -1.11 7.38
CA ILE A 255 24.45 -1.38 7.83
C ILE A 255 25.39 -0.99 6.69
N CYS A 256 26.21 0.02 6.88
CA CYS A 256 27.23 0.50 5.93
C CYS A 256 28.62 0.08 6.39
#